data_11b3ec1163fc3326f9cf53ca5d5ec6c1
#
_entry.id   11b3ec1163fc3326f9cf53ca5d5ec6c1
#
_cell.length_a   1.000
_cell.length_b   1.000
_cell.length_c   1.000
_cell.angle_alpha   90.00
_cell.angle_beta   90.00
_cell.angle_gamma   90.00
#
_symmetry.space_group_name_H-M   'P 1'
#
loop_
_entity.id
_entity.type
_entity.pdbx_description
1 polymer ?
#
loop_
_entity_poly.entity_id
_entity_poly.type
_entity_poly.pdbx_seq_one_letter_code
_entity_poly.pdbx_strand_id
1 'polypeptide(L)'
;MQTASKKVITGWAMYDWANSAYSLIITSAIFPAYYSAIAPEKVNFIGRTFDRASLASYSISFSFLIIAILSPILSSIADYKGNKKKFMQFFCYLGSAACMGLTFLTRENISFGIVCSIFGSIGFCGSIVFYNAYLPEIAAEEDQDKVSAKGFALGYVGSVILMVFCLAAILLNDKLNWGWGAWPTRLSFMAVGLWWAGFAQVTFKSLPASVASKQHPEKNILINGFYELRKVWGQFQHHPATKRFLRSFFFYNMGVQTVMYLATYFAAEELKLEETQLIITILIIQLVAIAGATLFAKLSSRTNNIFTLGVIICIWIGVCVSAFAVSKQAKVLQPYIQQITALEKQKEILGASKDIINIQVEAVREQMRPLQKPISNEFYIIATIVGLVMGGIQSISRSTYSKLLPPTNDTASFFSFYDVCDKIGTVIGTLSFGYVAEFYGGMGNSVLALMVFFIAGGILLLFVKPPKKIALA
;
A
#
# COMPACT_ATOMS: atom_id res chain seq x y z
N MET A 1 8.34 -27.22 13.14
CA MET A 1 9.37 -26.78 12.17
C MET A 1 10.33 -25.85 12.88
N GLN A 2 11.65 -25.94 12.65
CA GLN A 2 12.61 -24.98 13.19
C GLN A 2 12.72 -23.75 12.27
N THR A 3 12.93 -22.58 12.90
CA THR A 3 13.20 -21.34 12.17
C THR A 3 14.50 -21.46 11.38
N ALA A 4 14.48 -21.07 10.11
CA ALA A 4 15.63 -21.09 9.23
C ALA A 4 16.78 -20.19 9.75
N SER A 5 17.97 -20.35 9.18
CA SER A 5 19.14 -19.56 9.57
C SER A 5 18.91 -18.03 9.44
N LYS A 6 19.66 -17.26 10.23
CA LYS A 6 19.62 -15.77 10.15
C LYS A 6 19.84 -15.25 8.72
N LYS A 7 20.64 -15.94 7.90
CA LYS A 7 20.89 -15.60 6.50
C LYS A 7 19.63 -15.69 5.66
N VAL A 8 18.86 -16.75 5.80
CA VAL A 8 17.59 -16.95 5.07
C VAL A 8 16.55 -15.92 5.52
N ILE A 9 16.37 -15.73 6.83
CA ILE A 9 15.43 -14.75 7.39
C ILE A 9 15.77 -13.32 6.94
N THR A 10 17.05 -12.93 7.00
CA THR A 10 17.45 -11.60 6.54
C THR A 10 17.31 -11.46 5.02
N GLY A 11 17.69 -12.51 4.27
CA GLY A 11 17.48 -12.52 2.82
C GLY A 11 16.02 -12.42 2.42
N TRP A 12 15.12 -13.08 3.13
CA TRP A 12 13.67 -12.92 2.93
C TRP A 12 13.23 -11.49 3.21
N ALA A 13 13.58 -10.92 4.35
CA ALA A 13 13.22 -9.56 4.75
C ALA A 13 13.79 -8.47 3.82
N MET A 14 14.91 -8.76 3.12
CA MET A 14 15.48 -7.88 2.09
C MET A 14 14.58 -7.72 0.86
N TYR A 15 13.57 -8.57 0.68
CA TYR A 15 12.58 -8.34 -0.36
C TYR A 15 11.66 -7.17 -0.05
N ASP A 16 11.22 -7.03 1.20
CA ASP A 16 10.44 -5.85 1.63
C ASP A 16 11.29 -4.57 1.50
N TRP A 17 12.60 -4.61 1.85
CA TRP A 17 13.53 -3.51 1.58
C TRP A 17 13.56 -3.13 0.10
N ALA A 18 13.54 -4.11 -0.79
CA ALA A 18 13.63 -3.89 -2.23
C ALA A 18 12.32 -3.31 -2.81
N ASN A 19 11.19 -3.94 -2.50
CA ASN A 19 9.92 -3.64 -3.17
C ASN A 19 9.13 -2.48 -2.56
N SER A 20 9.33 -2.15 -1.26
CA SER A 20 8.59 -1.07 -0.60
C SER A 20 8.87 0.31 -1.20
N ALA A 21 10.00 0.49 -1.88
CA ALA A 21 10.30 1.69 -2.64
C ALA A 21 9.27 1.94 -3.76
N TYR A 22 8.76 0.89 -4.40
CA TYR A 22 7.66 0.98 -5.36
C TYR A 22 6.40 1.57 -4.71
N SER A 23 5.97 1.00 -3.59
CA SER A 23 4.77 1.45 -2.89
C SER A 23 4.85 2.93 -2.46
N LEU A 24 6.00 3.35 -1.94
CA LEU A 24 6.18 4.72 -1.46
C LEU A 24 6.32 5.73 -2.62
N ILE A 25 7.23 5.46 -3.56
CA ILE A 25 7.63 6.44 -4.57
C ILE A 25 6.69 6.43 -5.77
N ILE A 26 6.33 5.23 -6.27
CA ILE A 26 5.47 5.10 -7.46
C ILE A 26 3.99 5.16 -7.09
N THR A 27 3.56 4.46 -6.04
CA THR A 27 2.11 4.42 -5.74
C THR A 27 1.64 5.66 -4.99
N SER A 28 2.44 6.19 -4.04
CA SER A 28 1.93 7.15 -3.04
C SER A 28 2.48 8.57 -3.17
N ALA A 29 3.67 8.79 -3.78
CA ALA A 29 4.30 10.10 -3.68
C ALA A 29 4.70 10.72 -5.05
N ILE A 30 5.85 10.33 -5.62
CA ILE A 30 6.45 11.08 -6.73
C ILE A 30 5.70 10.88 -8.05
N PHE A 31 5.32 9.62 -8.40
CA PHE A 31 4.63 9.38 -9.66
C PHE A 31 3.23 10.01 -9.74
N PRO A 32 2.34 9.93 -8.72
CA PRO A 32 1.05 10.61 -8.77
C PRO A 32 1.17 12.12 -8.93
N ALA A 33 2.11 12.76 -8.24
CA ALA A 33 2.39 14.19 -8.36
C ALA A 33 2.87 14.55 -9.77
N TYR A 34 3.86 13.82 -10.29
CA TYR A 34 4.40 14.03 -11.63
C TYR A 34 3.34 13.80 -12.72
N TYR A 35 2.58 12.71 -12.64
CA TYR A 35 1.49 12.42 -13.58
C TYR A 35 0.45 13.54 -13.59
N SER A 36 0.02 14.02 -12.43
CA SER A 36 -0.95 15.12 -12.32
C SER A 36 -0.43 16.43 -12.90
N ALA A 37 0.88 16.68 -12.81
CA ALA A 37 1.51 17.89 -13.35
C ALA A 37 1.63 17.88 -14.88
N ILE A 38 1.89 16.70 -15.50
CA ILE A 38 2.13 16.63 -16.95
C ILE A 38 0.91 16.20 -17.77
N ALA A 39 -0.02 15.42 -17.19
CA ALA A 39 -1.17 14.90 -17.90
C ALA A 39 -2.20 16.01 -18.14
N PRO A 40 -2.74 16.14 -19.40
CA PRO A 40 -3.85 17.03 -19.66
C PRO A 40 -5.08 16.61 -18.87
N GLU A 41 -6.03 17.52 -18.65
CA GLU A 41 -7.29 17.21 -17.93
C GLU A 41 -8.02 16.02 -18.53
N LYS A 42 -8.00 15.93 -19.86
CA LYS A 42 -8.59 14.84 -20.62
C LYS A 42 -7.52 14.08 -21.38
N VAL A 43 -7.42 12.78 -21.12
CA VAL A 43 -6.46 11.86 -21.74
C VAL A 43 -7.19 10.88 -22.66
N ASN A 44 -6.73 10.75 -23.89
CA ASN A 44 -7.23 9.72 -24.79
C ASN A 44 -6.46 8.41 -24.54
N PHE A 45 -7.16 7.35 -24.14
CA PHE A 45 -6.60 6.03 -23.88
C PHE A 45 -7.50 4.96 -24.51
N ILE A 46 -6.91 4.12 -25.39
CA ILE A 46 -7.61 3.04 -26.12
C ILE A 46 -8.88 3.56 -26.82
N GLY A 47 -8.78 4.69 -27.53
CA GLY A 47 -9.89 5.25 -28.31
C GLY A 47 -11.02 5.90 -27.49
N ARG A 48 -10.85 6.05 -26.18
CA ARG A 48 -11.79 6.75 -25.29
C ARG A 48 -11.10 7.88 -24.55
N THR A 49 -11.85 8.94 -24.28
CA THR A 49 -11.37 10.09 -23.51
C THR A 49 -11.78 9.94 -22.05
N PHE A 50 -10.80 9.99 -21.18
CA PHE A 50 -10.97 9.91 -19.73
C PHE A 50 -10.49 11.20 -19.08
N ASP A 51 -11.05 11.52 -17.93
CA ASP A 51 -10.44 12.46 -16.98
C ASP A 51 -9.13 11.86 -16.45
N ARG A 52 -8.07 12.70 -16.27
CA ARG A 52 -6.73 12.22 -15.85
C ARG A 52 -6.74 11.48 -14.51
N ALA A 53 -7.50 11.98 -13.53
CA ALA A 53 -7.56 11.36 -12.20
C ALA A 53 -8.35 10.05 -12.25
N SER A 54 -9.44 10.01 -13.03
CA SER A 54 -10.22 8.80 -13.25
C SER A 54 -9.40 7.72 -13.96
N LEU A 55 -8.60 8.09 -14.98
CA LEU A 55 -7.76 7.13 -15.69
C LEU A 55 -6.69 6.51 -14.79
N ALA A 56 -6.04 7.31 -13.94
CA ALA A 56 -5.08 6.81 -12.95
C ALA A 56 -5.75 5.82 -11.98
N SER A 57 -6.92 6.17 -11.45
CA SER A 57 -7.68 5.31 -10.52
C SER A 57 -8.14 4.01 -11.19
N TYR A 58 -8.63 4.08 -12.42
CA TYR A 58 -9.04 2.89 -13.19
C TYR A 58 -7.85 1.98 -13.50
N SER A 59 -6.67 2.54 -13.77
CA SER A 59 -5.45 1.77 -14.03
C SER A 59 -5.03 0.94 -12.83
N ILE A 60 -5.08 1.52 -11.62
CA ILE A 60 -4.78 0.81 -10.37
C ILE A 60 -5.84 -0.27 -10.11
N SER A 61 -7.12 0.08 -10.21
CA SER A 61 -8.23 -0.85 -9.99
C SER A 61 -8.20 -2.03 -10.98
N PHE A 62 -7.87 -1.76 -12.24
CA PHE A 62 -7.71 -2.78 -13.28
C PHE A 62 -6.55 -3.72 -12.97
N SER A 63 -5.42 -3.18 -12.51
CA SER A 63 -4.27 -4.00 -12.09
C SER A 63 -4.62 -4.92 -10.92
N PHE A 64 -5.36 -4.40 -9.93
CA PHE A 64 -5.81 -5.20 -8.78
C PHE A 64 -6.79 -6.29 -9.18
N LEU A 65 -7.71 -6.00 -10.11
CA LEU A 65 -8.65 -7.00 -10.62
C LEU A 65 -7.92 -8.10 -11.40
N ILE A 66 -6.96 -7.75 -12.25
CA ILE A 66 -6.13 -8.74 -12.96
C ILE A 66 -5.42 -9.65 -11.98
N ILE A 67 -4.75 -9.10 -10.97
CA ILE A 67 -4.03 -9.90 -9.97
C ILE A 67 -4.99 -10.71 -9.12
N ALA A 68 -6.13 -10.18 -8.71
CA ALA A 68 -7.12 -10.95 -7.95
C ALA A 68 -7.62 -12.20 -8.71
N ILE A 69 -7.70 -12.12 -10.04
CA ILE A 69 -8.09 -13.26 -10.88
C ILE A 69 -6.91 -14.20 -11.15
N LEU A 70 -5.73 -13.65 -11.46
CA LEU A 70 -4.58 -14.44 -11.88
C LEU A 70 -3.81 -15.06 -10.73
N SER A 71 -3.72 -14.38 -9.56
CA SER A 71 -2.86 -14.85 -8.46
C SER A 71 -3.25 -16.22 -7.94
N PRO A 72 -4.54 -16.61 -7.77
CA PRO A 72 -4.88 -17.97 -7.34
C PRO A 72 -4.45 -19.05 -8.35
N ILE A 73 -4.60 -18.77 -9.64
CA ILE A 73 -4.23 -19.72 -10.70
C ILE A 73 -2.71 -19.90 -10.76
N LEU A 74 -1.97 -18.77 -10.78
CA LEU A 74 -0.52 -18.81 -10.88
C LEU A 74 0.14 -19.36 -9.62
N SER A 75 -0.44 -19.11 -8.45
CA SER A 75 0.01 -19.66 -7.17
C SER A 75 -0.16 -21.17 -7.12
N SER A 76 -1.30 -21.69 -7.59
CA SER A 76 -1.55 -23.11 -7.65
C SER A 76 -0.59 -23.83 -8.60
N ILE A 77 -0.25 -23.21 -9.74
CA ILE A 77 0.77 -23.72 -10.66
C ILE A 77 2.17 -23.69 -10.01
N ALA A 78 2.46 -22.64 -9.25
CA ALA A 78 3.75 -22.49 -8.58
C ALA A 78 3.95 -23.52 -7.47
N ASP A 79 2.92 -23.81 -6.68
CA ASP A 79 2.93 -24.85 -5.64
C ASP A 79 3.06 -26.24 -6.27
N TYR A 80 2.26 -26.53 -7.31
CA TYR A 80 2.32 -27.80 -8.03
C TYR A 80 3.72 -28.13 -8.57
N LYS A 81 4.39 -27.14 -9.17
CA LYS A 81 5.72 -27.29 -9.76
C LYS A 81 6.88 -27.07 -8.81
N GLY A 82 6.65 -26.52 -7.61
CA GLY A 82 7.72 -26.09 -6.72
C GLY A 82 8.52 -24.88 -7.25
N ASN A 83 7.87 -23.98 -7.98
CA ASN A 83 8.51 -22.88 -8.70
C ASN A 83 8.20 -21.48 -8.13
N LYS A 84 7.76 -21.37 -6.87
CA LYS A 84 7.40 -20.08 -6.23
C LYS A 84 8.46 -18.98 -6.46
N LYS A 85 9.74 -19.31 -6.31
CA LYS A 85 10.84 -18.37 -6.53
C LYS A 85 10.89 -17.83 -7.97
N LYS A 86 10.64 -18.66 -8.98
CA LYS A 86 10.64 -18.23 -10.38
C LYS A 86 9.50 -17.28 -10.69
N PHE A 87 8.30 -17.53 -10.14
CA PHE A 87 7.16 -16.61 -10.29
C PHE A 87 7.43 -15.28 -9.58
N MET A 88 7.99 -15.32 -8.36
CA MET A 88 8.41 -14.13 -7.64
C MET A 88 9.43 -13.31 -8.43
N GLN A 89 10.43 -13.95 -9.05
CA GLN A 89 11.42 -13.31 -9.92
C GLN A 89 10.77 -12.68 -11.16
N PHE A 90 9.87 -13.41 -11.83
CA PHE A 90 9.16 -12.90 -13.00
C PHE A 90 8.40 -11.60 -12.69
N PHE A 91 7.60 -11.60 -11.63
CA PHE A 91 6.84 -10.41 -11.25
C PHE A 91 7.74 -9.28 -10.75
N CYS A 92 8.81 -9.59 -10.02
CA CYS A 92 9.82 -8.61 -9.61
C CYS A 92 10.43 -7.90 -10.82
N TYR A 93 10.90 -8.65 -11.83
CA TYR A 93 11.52 -8.06 -13.01
C TYR A 93 10.51 -7.34 -13.89
N LEU A 94 9.27 -7.84 -14.00
CA LEU A 94 8.19 -7.15 -14.71
C LEU A 94 7.92 -5.78 -14.07
N GLY A 95 7.75 -5.72 -12.75
CA GLY A 95 7.51 -4.48 -12.02
C GLY A 95 8.69 -3.53 -12.09
N SER A 96 9.91 -4.04 -11.93
CA SER A 96 11.13 -3.22 -12.04
C SER A 96 11.33 -2.63 -13.43
N ALA A 97 11.11 -3.42 -14.48
CA ALA A 97 11.18 -2.95 -15.87
C ALA A 97 10.11 -1.88 -16.16
N ALA A 98 8.91 -2.07 -15.64
CA ALA A 98 7.84 -1.10 -15.76
C ALA A 98 8.19 0.24 -15.05
N CYS A 99 8.78 0.19 -13.86
CA CYS A 99 9.27 1.40 -13.17
C CYS A 99 10.37 2.09 -14.00
N MET A 100 11.33 1.36 -14.54
CA MET A 100 12.35 1.92 -15.43
C MET A 100 11.71 2.53 -16.68
N GLY A 101 10.66 1.90 -17.24
CA GLY A 101 9.89 2.44 -18.35
C GLY A 101 9.26 3.80 -18.05
N LEU A 102 8.77 4.04 -16.82
CA LEU A 102 8.21 5.34 -16.40
C LEU A 102 9.20 6.50 -16.54
N THR A 103 10.51 6.24 -16.58
CA THR A 103 11.53 7.27 -16.81
C THR A 103 11.33 8.00 -18.15
N PHE A 104 10.74 7.33 -19.12
CA PHE A 104 10.47 7.89 -20.45
C PHE A 104 9.09 8.58 -20.56
N LEU A 105 8.34 8.64 -19.47
CA LEU A 105 7.04 9.31 -19.43
C LEU A 105 7.18 10.82 -19.65
N THR A 106 6.44 11.31 -20.64
CA THR A 106 6.31 12.73 -21.01
C THR A 106 4.85 13.07 -21.25
N ARG A 107 4.55 14.35 -21.46
CA ARG A 107 3.20 14.81 -21.82
C ARG A 107 2.67 14.20 -23.13
N GLU A 108 3.57 13.83 -24.03
CA GLU A 108 3.21 13.31 -25.37
C GLU A 108 2.84 11.82 -25.33
N ASN A 109 3.33 11.07 -24.33
CA ASN A 109 3.16 9.62 -24.24
C ASN A 109 2.49 9.13 -22.96
N ILE A 110 1.49 9.86 -22.45
CA ILE A 110 0.76 9.53 -21.22
C ILE A 110 0.23 8.10 -21.23
N SER A 111 -0.28 7.62 -22.37
CA SER A 111 -0.77 6.24 -22.52
C SER A 111 0.30 5.19 -22.22
N PHE A 112 1.54 5.43 -22.62
CA PHE A 112 2.68 4.57 -22.27
C PHE A 112 2.93 4.55 -20.76
N GLY A 113 2.88 5.70 -20.08
CA GLY A 113 3.01 5.79 -18.64
C GLY A 113 1.92 5.03 -17.90
N ILE A 114 0.67 5.10 -18.37
CA ILE A 114 -0.46 4.31 -17.81
C ILE A 114 -0.20 2.81 -17.96
N VAL A 115 0.27 2.35 -19.11
CA VAL A 115 0.61 0.93 -19.32
C VAL A 115 1.74 0.49 -18.39
N CYS A 116 2.80 1.30 -18.25
CA CYS A 116 3.88 1.03 -17.30
C CYS A 116 3.36 0.99 -15.85
N SER A 117 2.47 1.89 -15.45
CA SER A 117 1.86 1.90 -14.12
C SER A 117 1.06 0.61 -13.86
N ILE A 118 0.28 0.13 -14.83
CA ILE A 118 -0.46 -1.13 -14.75
C ILE A 118 0.50 -2.31 -14.53
N PHE A 119 1.54 -2.44 -15.36
CA PHE A 119 2.51 -3.53 -15.22
C PHE A 119 3.35 -3.42 -13.95
N GLY A 120 3.67 -2.20 -13.49
CA GLY A 120 4.31 -1.96 -12.20
C GLY A 120 3.47 -2.50 -11.03
N SER A 121 2.17 -2.18 -11.02
CA SER A 121 1.21 -2.67 -10.01
C SER A 121 1.04 -4.18 -10.07
N ILE A 122 0.93 -4.77 -11.26
CA ILE A 122 0.83 -6.23 -11.45
C ILE A 122 2.10 -6.91 -10.95
N GLY A 123 3.28 -6.37 -11.28
CA GLY A 123 4.56 -6.89 -10.81
C GLY A 123 4.70 -6.84 -9.29
N PHE A 124 4.33 -5.70 -8.68
CA PHE A 124 4.36 -5.52 -7.23
C PHE A 124 3.42 -6.50 -6.53
N CYS A 125 2.13 -6.48 -6.85
CA CYS A 125 1.13 -7.34 -6.22
C CYS A 125 1.43 -8.82 -6.45
N GLY A 126 1.74 -9.22 -7.69
CA GLY A 126 2.02 -10.61 -8.02
C GLY A 126 3.24 -11.17 -7.31
N SER A 127 4.29 -10.37 -7.12
CA SER A 127 5.49 -10.82 -6.41
C SER A 127 5.27 -11.02 -4.90
N ILE A 128 4.42 -10.18 -4.27
CA ILE A 128 4.13 -10.24 -2.83
C ILE A 128 3.41 -11.54 -2.44
N VAL A 129 2.55 -12.08 -3.29
CA VAL A 129 1.87 -13.37 -3.03
C VAL A 129 2.88 -14.47 -2.76
N PHE A 130 3.87 -14.62 -3.65
CA PHE A 130 4.91 -15.64 -3.53
C PHE A 130 5.90 -15.33 -2.40
N TYR A 131 6.20 -14.07 -2.17
CA TYR A 131 7.02 -13.60 -1.06
C TYR A 131 6.41 -13.97 0.29
N ASN A 132 5.12 -13.65 0.49
CA ASN A 132 4.42 -13.95 1.73
C ASN A 132 4.31 -15.45 1.99
N ALA A 133 4.17 -16.26 0.93
CA ALA A 133 4.08 -17.72 1.02
C ALA A 133 5.32 -18.39 1.62
N TYR A 134 6.47 -17.74 1.60
CA TYR A 134 7.68 -18.25 2.25
C TYR A 134 7.65 -18.12 3.78
N LEU A 135 6.87 -17.21 4.36
CA LEU A 135 6.88 -16.97 5.80
C LEU A 135 6.64 -18.25 6.62
N PRO A 136 5.59 -19.05 6.38
CA PRO A 136 5.38 -20.30 7.09
C PRO A 136 6.41 -21.41 6.77
N GLU A 137 7.19 -21.26 5.70
CA GLU A 137 8.21 -22.23 5.29
C GLU A 137 9.58 -21.97 5.92
N ILE A 138 9.85 -20.73 6.33
CA ILE A 138 11.16 -20.31 6.84
C ILE A 138 11.16 -19.97 8.32
N ALA A 139 9.99 -19.76 8.94
CA ALA A 139 9.88 -19.37 10.34
C ALA A 139 8.95 -20.30 11.12
N ALA A 140 9.41 -20.78 12.28
CA ALA A 140 8.57 -21.46 13.24
C ALA A 140 7.42 -20.54 13.68
N GLU A 141 6.27 -21.12 14.04
CA GLU A 141 5.05 -20.37 14.37
C GLU A 141 5.29 -19.27 15.40
N GLU A 142 6.12 -19.55 16.41
CA GLU A 142 6.50 -18.62 17.48
C GLU A 142 7.33 -17.41 17.00
N ASP A 143 8.11 -17.58 15.91
CA ASP A 143 8.98 -16.54 15.35
C ASP A 143 8.32 -15.73 14.22
N GLN A 144 7.19 -16.17 13.67
CA GLN A 144 6.59 -15.55 12.48
C GLN A 144 6.22 -14.09 12.69
N ASP A 145 5.78 -13.67 13.89
CA ASP A 145 5.49 -12.26 14.18
C ASP A 145 6.75 -11.40 14.08
N LYS A 146 7.84 -11.87 14.67
CA LYS A 146 9.14 -11.18 14.66
C LYS A 146 9.73 -11.12 13.24
N VAL A 147 9.63 -12.21 12.49
CA VAL A 147 10.13 -12.28 11.11
C VAL A 147 9.30 -11.37 10.20
N SER A 148 7.98 -11.41 10.32
CA SER A 148 7.07 -10.54 9.56
C SER A 148 7.33 -9.06 9.86
N ALA A 149 7.46 -8.69 11.15
CA ALA A 149 7.77 -7.32 11.56
C ALA A 149 9.14 -6.85 11.06
N LYS A 150 10.16 -7.74 11.04
CA LYS A 150 11.47 -7.44 10.47
C LYS A 150 11.39 -7.10 8.98
N GLY A 151 10.58 -7.84 8.21
CA GLY A 151 10.35 -7.56 6.79
C GLY A 151 9.78 -6.16 6.60
N PHE A 152 8.64 -5.85 7.23
CA PHE A 152 8.01 -4.54 7.11
C PHE A 152 8.92 -3.39 7.59
N ALA A 153 9.60 -3.56 8.75
CA ALA A 153 10.52 -2.55 9.26
C ALA A 153 11.66 -2.25 8.25
N LEU A 154 12.26 -3.28 7.65
CA LEU A 154 13.28 -3.09 6.61
C LEU A 154 12.69 -2.45 5.35
N GLY A 155 11.46 -2.79 4.97
CA GLY A 155 10.76 -2.16 3.85
C GLY A 155 10.58 -0.66 4.05
N TYR A 156 10.11 -0.24 5.21
CA TYR A 156 9.99 1.18 5.55
C TYR A 156 11.33 1.90 5.54
N VAL A 157 12.39 1.31 6.11
CA VAL A 157 13.74 1.90 6.06
C VAL A 157 14.23 2.06 4.63
N GLY A 158 14.14 1.00 3.82
CA GLY A 158 14.61 1.03 2.43
C GLY A 158 13.87 2.05 1.56
N SER A 159 12.54 2.11 1.71
CA SER A 159 11.73 3.06 0.95
C SER A 159 11.99 4.52 1.34
N VAL A 160 12.16 4.81 2.65
CA VAL A 160 12.49 6.16 3.13
C VAL A 160 13.87 6.61 2.64
N ILE A 161 14.88 5.73 2.70
CA ILE A 161 16.22 6.06 2.21
C ILE A 161 16.16 6.46 0.74
N LEU A 162 15.55 5.64 -0.11
CA LEU A 162 15.46 5.96 -1.54
C LEU A 162 14.63 7.22 -1.78
N MET A 163 13.51 7.40 -1.06
CA MET A 163 12.67 8.59 -1.14
C MET A 163 13.45 9.87 -0.82
N VAL A 164 14.25 9.87 0.25
CA VAL A 164 15.09 11.03 0.63
C VAL A 164 16.09 11.36 -0.47
N PHE A 165 16.74 10.36 -1.07
CA PHE A 165 17.65 10.60 -2.21
C PHE A 165 16.91 11.18 -3.43
N CYS A 166 15.73 10.65 -3.76
CA CYS A 166 14.94 11.17 -4.87
C CYS A 166 14.49 12.61 -4.64
N LEU A 167 13.96 12.91 -3.44
CA LEU A 167 13.54 14.26 -3.08
C LEU A 167 14.71 15.23 -3.04
N ALA A 168 15.86 14.82 -2.49
CA ALA A 168 17.06 15.66 -2.50
C ALA A 168 17.49 16.01 -3.93
N ALA A 169 17.47 15.06 -4.87
CA ALA A 169 17.81 15.32 -6.26
C ALA A 169 16.83 16.31 -6.93
N ILE A 170 15.51 16.15 -6.66
CA ILE A 170 14.47 17.04 -7.19
C ILE A 170 14.65 18.46 -6.63
N LEU A 171 14.72 18.61 -5.30
CA LEU A 171 14.81 19.91 -4.64
C LEU A 171 16.14 20.65 -4.94
N LEU A 172 17.26 19.92 -5.06
CA LEU A 172 18.53 20.52 -5.43
C LEU A 172 18.53 21.03 -6.87
N ASN A 173 17.90 20.29 -7.80
CA ASN A 173 17.74 20.77 -9.18
C ASN A 173 17.00 22.11 -9.23
N ASP A 174 15.90 22.23 -8.48
CA ASP A 174 15.08 23.43 -8.47
C ASP A 174 15.80 24.59 -7.75
N LYS A 175 16.42 24.34 -6.59
CA LYS A 175 17.12 25.35 -5.81
C LYS A 175 18.39 25.86 -6.47
N LEU A 176 19.14 24.99 -7.12
CA LEU A 176 20.42 25.32 -7.77
C LEU A 176 20.26 25.68 -9.25
N ASN A 177 19.02 25.66 -9.78
CA ASN A 177 18.71 25.93 -11.18
C ASN A 177 19.63 25.18 -12.17
N TRP A 178 19.81 23.88 -11.94
CA TRP A 178 20.66 23.05 -12.82
C TRP A 178 20.13 22.92 -14.26
N GLY A 179 18.88 23.33 -14.48
CA GLY A 179 18.27 23.34 -15.80
C GLY A 179 17.90 21.94 -16.33
N TRP A 180 17.87 20.92 -15.46
CA TRP A 180 17.54 19.55 -15.88
C TRP A 180 16.02 19.32 -16.03
N GLY A 181 15.19 20.33 -15.75
CA GLY A 181 13.74 20.22 -15.85
C GLY A 181 13.20 19.04 -15.03
N ALA A 182 12.35 18.23 -15.64
CA ALA A 182 11.73 17.08 -14.98
C ALA A 182 12.63 15.82 -14.90
N TRP A 183 13.88 15.87 -15.34
CA TRP A 183 14.76 14.69 -15.33
C TRP A 183 14.99 14.09 -13.95
N PRO A 184 15.23 14.85 -12.85
CA PRO A 184 15.41 14.26 -11.52
C PRO A 184 14.19 13.45 -11.07
N THR A 185 12.98 13.97 -11.34
CA THR A 185 11.74 13.23 -11.05
C THR A 185 11.64 11.95 -11.86
N ARG A 186 11.95 11.99 -13.15
CA ARG A 186 11.93 10.81 -14.05
C ARG A 186 13.01 9.80 -13.67
N LEU A 187 14.20 10.24 -13.29
CA LEU A 187 15.29 9.39 -12.80
C LEU A 187 14.94 8.70 -11.47
N SER A 188 14.04 9.28 -10.65
CA SER A 188 13.53 8.61 -9.46
C SER A 188 12.82 7.30 -9.82
N PHE A 189 12.11 7.23 -10.94
CA PHE A 189 11.45 6.00 -11.40
C PHE A 189 12.47 4.94 -11.85
N MET A 190 13.53 5.36 -12.55
CA MET A 190 14.66 4.48 -12.88
C MET A 190 15.31 3.92 -11.61
N ALA A 191 15.56 4.80 -10.63
CA ALA A 191 16.16 4.42 -9.36
C ALA A 191 15.31 3.38 -8.61
N VAL A 192 13.96 3.51 -8.60
CA VAL A 192 13.06 2.52 -8.01
C VAL A 192 13.21 1.16 -8.70
N GLY A 193 13.19 1.13 -10.03
CA GLY A 193 13.34 -0.13 -10.79
C GLY A 193 14.68 -0.81 -10.53
N LEU A 194 15.79 -0.07 -10.55
CA LEU A 194 17.13 -0.58 -10.25
C LEU A 194 17.26 -1.03 -8.79
N TRP A 195 16.73 -0.26 -7.84
CA TRP A 195 16.69 -0.60 -6.42
C TRP A 195 15.97 -1.93 -6.19
N TRP A 196 14.78 -2.05 -6.75
CA TRP A 196 13.97 -3.25 -6.59
C TRP A 196 14.65 -4.47 -7.22
N ALA A 197 15.02 -4.42 -8.50
CA ALA A 197 15.70 -5.52 -9.17
C ALA A 197 17.03 -5.87 -8.51
N GLY A 198 17.81 -4.87 -8.10
CA GLY A 198 19.15 -5.06 -7.51
C GLY A 198 19.08 -5.72 -6.12
N PHE A 199 18.34 -5.14 -5.18
CA PHE A 199 18.27 -5.69 -3.82
C PHE A 199 17.49 -7.01 -3.73
N ALA A 200 16.53 -7.27 -4.63
CA ALA A 200 15.85 -8.56 -4.71
C ALA A 200 16.79 -9.73 -4.97
N GLN A 201 17.99 -9.50 -5.55
CA GLN A 201 18.98 -10.56 -5.77
C GLN A 201 19.46 -11.19 -4.45
N VAL A 202 19.52 -10.40 -3.36
CA VAL A 202 19.88 -10.91 -2.03
C VAL A 202 18.85 -11.96 -1.59
N THR A 203 17.56 -11.65 -1.81
CA THR A 203 16.46 -12.56 -1.50
C THR A 203 16.51 -13.82 -2.36
N PHE A 204 16.66 -13.67 -3.67
CA PHE A 204 16.66 -14.81 -4.59
C PHE A 204 17.83 -15.77 -4.35
N LYS A 205 18.99 -15.28 -3.89
CA LYS A 205 20.14 -16.10 -3.51
C LYS A 205 19.97 -16.78 -2.15
N SER A 206 19.17 -16.19 -1.24
CA SER A 206 19.05 -16.65 0.15
C SER A 206 17.89 -17.61 0.37
N LEU A 207 16.79 -17.47 -0.40
CA LEU A 207 15.60 -18.31 -0.24
C LEU A 207 15.85 -19.75 -0.69
N PRO A 208 15.33 -20.75 0.05
CA PRO A 208 15.41 -22.15 -0.35
C PRO A 208 14.61 -22.42 -1.63
N ALA A 209 14.89 -23.54 -2.27
CA ALA A 209 14.05 -24.05 -3.34
C ALA A 209 12.69 -24.47 -2.77
N SER A 210 11.61 -24.18 -3.50
CA SER A 210 10.27 -24.60 -3.10
C SER A 210 10.11 -26.12 -3.34
N VAL A 211 9.40 -26.77 -2.45
CA VAL A 211 9.03 -28.19 -2.60
C VAL A 211 7.81 -28.29 -3.49
N ALA A 212 7.83 -29.16 -4.49
CA ALA A 212 6.71 -29.42 -5.37
C ALA A 212 5.63 -30.26 -4.67
N SER A 213 4.38 -29.85 -4.80
CA SER A 213 3.20 -30.58 -4.29
C SER A 213 2.67 -31.61 -5.29
N LYS A 214 3.54 -32.27 -6.05
CA LYS A 214 3.15 -33.20 -7.12
C LYS A 214 2.32 -34.38 -6.59
N GLN A 215 1.04 -34.40 -6.86
CA GLN A 215 0.16 -35.54 -6.55
C GLN A 215 -0.27 -36.35 -7.79
N HIS A 216 -0.27 -35.76 -9.00
CA HIS A 216 -0.64 -36.43 -10.24
C HIS A 216 0.10 -35.86 -11.45
N PRO A 217 0.59 -36.71 -12.40
CA PRO A 217 1.19 -36.28 -13.66
C PRO A 217 0.09 -36.00 -14.70
N GLU A 218 -0.54 -34.86 -14.66
CA GLU A 218 -1.51 -34.49 -15.70
C GLU A 218 -0.91 -33.64 -16.82
N LYS A 219 -1.50 -33.78 -18.01
CA LYS A 219 -0.96 -33.24 -19.26
C LYS A 219 -1.12 -31.72 -19.44
N ASN A 220 -2.02 -31.06 -18.69
CA ASN A 220 -2.31 -29.64 -18.87
C ASN A 220 -2.12 -28.83 -17.57
N ILE A 221 -1.14 -27.90 -17.57
CA ILE A 221 -0.73 -27.13 -16.41
C ILE A 221 -1.84 -26.20 -15.89
N LEU A 222 -2.65 -25.61 -16.80
CA LEU A 222 -3.75 -24.73 -16.42
C LEU A 222 -4.87 -25.49 -15.73
N ILE A 223 -5.16 -26.69 -16.21
CA ILE A 223 -6.17 -27.58 -15.62
C ILE A 223 -5.72 -28.01 -14.23
N ASN A 224 -4.46 -28.37 -14.06
CA ASN A 224 -3.88 -28.72 -12.76
C ASN A 224 -3.94 -27.55 -11.77
N GLY A 225 -3.62 -26.32 -12.23
CA GLY A 225 -3.78 -25.13 -11.41
C GLY A 225 -5.22 -24.92 -10.92
N PHE A 226 -6.22 -25.18 -11.76
CA PHE A 226 -7.61 -25.07 -11.37
C PHE A 226 -8.05 -26.16 -10.38
N TYR A 227 -7.57 -27.39 -10.55
CA TYR A 227 -7.83 -28.47 -9.58
C TYR A 227 -7.21 -28.19 -8.21
N GLU A 228 -5.95 -27.71 -8.17
CA GLU A 228 -5.30 -27.30 -6.91
C GLU A 228 -6.05 -26.14 -6.24
N LEU A 229 -6.51 -25.15 -7.00
CA LEU A 229 -7.33 -24.06 -6.47
C LEU A 229 -8.62 -24.58 -5.83
N ARG A 230 -9.31 -25.51 -6.49
CA ARG A 230 -10.53 -26.15 -5.97
C ARG A 230 -10.23 -26.97 -4.71
N LYS A 231 -9.11 -27.69 -4.68
CA LYS A 231 -8.63 -28.44 -3.51
C LYS A 231 -8.41 -27.52 -2.31
N VAL A 232 -7.66 -26.41 -2.51
CA VAL A 232 -7.39 -25.42 -1.46
C VAL A 232 -8.69 -24.78 -0.97
N TRP A 233 -9.61 -24.44 -1.88
CA TRP A 233 -10.96 -23.97 -1.52
C TRP A 233 -11.73 -24.99 -0.66
N GLY A 234 -11.65 -26.27 -1.00
CA GLY A 234 -12.21 -27.35 -0.18
C GLY A 234 -11.56 -27.41 1.22
N GLN A 235 -10.24 -27.27 1.30
CA GLN A 235 -9.51 -27.26 2.58
C GLN A 235 -9.95 -26.12 3.48
N PHE A 236 -10.24 -24.91 2.96
CA PHE A 236 -10.78 -23.81 3.75
C PHE A 236 -12.08 -24.16 4.50
N GLN A 237 -12.90 -25.07 3.95
CA GLN A 237 -14.15 -25.49 4.61
C GLN A 237 -13.86 -26.28 5.91
N HIS A 238 -12.74 -26.99 5.94
CA HIS A 238 -12.31 -27.80 7.09
C HIS A 238 -11.44 -26.99 8.10
N HIS A 239 -11.05 -25.74 7.75
CA HIS A 239 -10.26 -24.86 8.62
C HIS A 239 -11.04 -23.59 9.01
N PRO A 240 -11.98 -23.67 9.97
CA PRO A 240 -12.88 -22.58 10.31
C PRO A 240 -12.16 -21.36 10.89
N ALA A 241 -11.01 -21.53 11.56
CA ALA A 241 -10.22 -20.43 12.10
C ALA A 241 -9.65 -19.53 10.99
N THR A 242 -9.03 -20.12 9.97
CA THR A 242 -8.49 -19.42 8.79
C THR A 242 -9.60 -18.69 8.03
N LYS A 243 -10.74 -19.35 7.82
CA LYS A 243 -11.91 -18.78 7.13
C LYS A 243 -12.50 -17.59 7.90
N ARG A 244 -12.62 -17.68 9.22
CA ARG A 244 -13.11 -16.58 10.08
C ARG A 244 -12.12 -15.42 10.08
N PHE A 245 -10.83 -15.72 10.14
CA PHE A 245 -9.79 -14.68 10.07
C PHE A 245 -9.84 -13.94 8.73
N LEU A 246 -9.90 -14.63 7.58
CA LEU A 246 -10.00 -13.97 6.28
C LEU A 246 -11.23 -13.07 6.15
N ARG A 247 -12.38 -13.47 6.73
CA ARG A 247 -13.55 -12.58 6.77
C ARG A 247 -13.30 -11.33 7.59
N SER A 248 -12.71 -11.47 8.78
CA SER A 248 -12.33 -10.32 9.61
C SER A 248 -11.31 -9.45 8.88
N PHE A 249 -10.26 -10.05 8.32
CA PHE A 249 -9.23 -9.37 7.53
C PHE A 249 -9.83 -8.57 6.37
N PHE A 250 -10.73 -9.17 5.60
CA PHE A 250 -11.39 -8.51 4.49
C PHE A 250 -12.03 -7.18 4.90
N PHE A 251 -12.79 -7.16 6.01
CA PHE A 251 -13.44 -5.95 6.47
C PHE A 251 -12.48 -4.92 7.04
N TYR A 252 -11.63 -5.26 8.03
CA TYR A 252 -10.77 -4.22 8.58
C TYR A 252 -9.71 -3.73 7.58
N ASN A 253 -9.29 -4.58 6.66
CA ASN A 253 -8.34 -4.21 5.63
C ASN A 253 -8.92 -3.24 4.59
N MET A 254 -10.24 -3.28 4.32
CA MET A 254 -10.91 -2.22 3.54
C MET A 254 -10.61 -0.84 4.14
N GLY A 255 -10.75 -0.68 5.46
CA GLY A 255 -10.45 0.57 6.15
C GLY A 255 -8.97 0.92 6.08
N VAL A 256 -8.08 -0.03 6.41
CA VAL A 256 -6.62 0.18 6.41
C VAL A 256 -6.12 0.63 5.04
N GLN A 257 -6.45 -0.11 3.99
CA GLN A 257 -5.97 0.20 2.64
C GLN A 257 -6.57 1.50 2.12
N THR A 258 -7.84 1.79 2.42
CA THR A 258 -8.46 3.06 2.05
C THR A 258 -7.71 4.24 2.67
N VAL A 259 -7.37 4.17 3.97
CA VAL A 259 -6.55 5.22 4.61
C VAL A 259 -5.17 5.32 3.95
N MET A 260 -4.51 4.19 3.68
CA MET A 260 -3.18 4.20 3.04
C MET A 260 -3.18 4.90 1.67
N TYR A 261 -4.22 4.71 0.86
CA TYR A 261 -4.31 5.32 -0.47
C TYR A 261 -4.84 6.76 -0.45
N LEU A 262 -5.70 7.10 0.51
CA LEU A 262 -6.44 8.36 0.47
C LEU A 262 -6.06 9.36 1.58
N ALA A 263 -5.23 8.99 2.57
CA ALA A 263 -4.86 9.91 3.67
C ALA A 263 -4.19 11.19 3.16
N THR A 264 -3.28 11.08 2.18
CA THR A 264 -2.61 12.24 1.59
C THR A 264 -3.60 13.11 0.81
N TYR A 265 -4.52 12.50 0.07
CA TYR A 265 -5.57 13.21 -0.65
C TYR A 265 -6.55 13.90 0.33
N PHE A 266 -6.94 13.23 1.41
CA PHE A 266 -7.73 13.83 2.49
C PHE A 266 -7.01 15.05 3.09
N ALA A 267 -5.72 14.94 3.37
CA ALA A 267 -4.92 16.04 3.94
C ALA A 267 -4.82 17.23 2.98
N ALA A 268 -4.65 16.97 1.68
CA ALA A 268 -4.56 18.00 0.66
C ALA A 268 -5.92 18.70 0.44
N GLU A 269 -6.99 17.93 0.28
CA GLU A 269 -8.29 18.48 -0.15
C GLU A 269 -9.16 18.96 1.02
N GLU A 270 -9.18 18.25 2.13
CA GLU A 270 -10.04 18.58 3.27
C GLU A 270 -9.35 19.53 4.26
N LEU A 271 -8.05 19.30 4.54
CA LEU A 271 -7.28 20.11 5.49
C LEU A 271 -6.45 21.20 4.81
N LYS A 272 -6.37 21.19 3.48
CA LYS A 272 -5.61 22.14 2.65
C LYS A 272 -4.14 22.24 3.04
N LEU A 273 -3.52 21.11 3.38
CA LEU A 273 -2.10 21.07 3.67
C LEU A 273 -1.27 21.31 2.41
N GLU A 274 -0.19 22.07 2.57
CA GLU A 274 0.76 22.35 1.50
C GLU A 274 1.57 21.09 1.14
N GLU A 275 2.13 21.04 -0.07
CA GLU A 275 2.89 19.90 -0.58
C GLU A 275 4.03 19.49 0.37
N THR A 276 4.75 20.45 0.94
CA THR A 276 5.81 20.18 1.93
C THR A 276 5.27 19.49 3.18
N GLN A 277 4.08 19.89 3.65
CA GLN A 277 3.43 19.28 4.82
C GLN A 277 2.97 17.85 4.52
N LEU A 278 2.51 17.58 3.29
CA LEU A 278 2.14 16.25 2.84
C LEU A 278 3.35 15.31 2.79
N ILE A 279 4.49 15.79 2.28
CA ILE A 279 5.74 15.02 2.26
C ILE A 279 6.20 14.70 3.68
N ILE A 280 6.16 15.68 4.58
CA ILE A 280 6.51 15.48 6.00
C ILE A 280 5.57 14.43 6.63
N THR A 281 4.26 14.50 6.35
CA THR A 281 3.28 13.54 6.83
C THR A 281 3.61 12.11 6.39
N ILE A 282 3.92 11.91 5.11
CA ILE A 282 4.30 10.60 4.57
C ILE A 282 5.56 10.07 5.27
N LEU A 283 6.57 10.91 5.46
CA LEU A 283 7.81 10.53 6.12
C LEU A 283 7.58 10.17 7.60
N ILE A 284 6.75 10.94 8.33
CA ILE A 284 6.37 10.61 9.71
C ILE A 284 5.71 9.23 9.75
N ILE A 285 4.70 8.98 8.91
CA ILE A 285 4.00 7.69 8.85
C ILE A 285 5.00 6.55 8.65
N GLN A 286 5.89 6.67 7.69
CA GLN A 286 6.85 5.62 7.34
C GLN A 286 7.88 5.36 8.45
N LEU A 287 8.43 6.43 9.06
CA LEU A 287 9.41 6.29 10.13
C LEU A 287 8.79 5.68 11.39
N VAL A 288 7.59 6.11 11.76
CA VAL A 288 6.89 5.59 12.94
C VAL A 288 6.39 4.16 12.70
N ALA A 289 6.06 3.78 11.47
CA ALA A 289 5.66 2.42 11.14
C ALA A 289 6.77 1.38 11.42
N ILE A 290 8.04 1.77 11.35
CA ILE A 290 9.18 0.93 11.75
C ILE A 290 9.05 0.52 13.23
N ALA A 291 8.80 1.52 14.08
CA ALA A 291 8.59 1.29 15.51
C ALA A 291 7.30 0.49 15.76
N GLY A 292 6.23 0.82 15.04
CA GLY A 292 4.94 0.14 15.11
C GLY A 292 5.03 -1.35 14.83
N ALA A 293 5.69 -1.75 13.73
CA ALA A 293 5.87 -3.15 13.38
C ALA A 293 6.57 -3.94 14.50
N THR A 294 7.63 -3.37 15.09
CA THR A 294 8.40 -4.03 16.15
C THR A 294 7.65 -4.04 17.50
N LEU A 295 6.97 -2.95 17.86
CA LEU A 295 6.21 -2.82 19.09
C LEU A 295 5.06 -3.83 19.14
N PHE A 296 4.24 -3.88 18.08
CA PHE A 296 3.11 -4.79 18.05
C PHE A 296 3.52 -6.26 17.88
N ALA A 297 4.64 -6.56 17.22
CA ALA A 297 5.20 -7.92 17.25
C ALA A 297 5.61 -8.34 18.67
N LYS A 298 6.20 -7.43 19.46
CA LYS A 298 6.54 -7.69 20.86
C LYS A 298 5.28 -7.83 21.73
N LEU A 299 4.25 -7.05 21.48
CA LEU A 299 2.95 -7.19 22.17
C LEU A 299 2.32 -8.54 21.85
N SER A 300 2.29 -8.94 20.56
CA SER A 300 1.75 -10.22 20.13
C SER A 300 2.47 -11.42 20.73
N SER A 301 3.80 -11.36 20.86
CA SER A 301 4.58 -12.42 21.50
C SER A 301 4.28 -12.61 23.00
N ARG A 302 3.88 -11.52 23.67
CA ARG A 302 3.53 -11.55 25.11
C ARG A 302 2.07 -11.91 25.37
N THR A 303 1.20 -11.63 24.42
CA THR A 303 -0.24 -11.88 24.51
C THR A 303 -0.66 -12.93 23.50
N ASN A 304 -1.31 -12.53 22.43
CA ASN A 304 -1.57 -13.31 21.22
C ASN A 304 -1.92 -12.37 20.05
N ASN A 305 -1.87 -12.90 18.83
CA ASN A 305 -2.12 -12.13 17.61
C ASN A 305 -3.54 -11.53 17.56
N ILE A 306 -4.56 -12.29 18.00
CA ILE A 306 -5.97 -11.85 17.94
C ILE A 306 -6.20 -10.66 18.85
N PHE A 307 -5.69 -10.73 20.10
CA PHE A 307 -5.76 -9.62 21.04
C PHE A 307 -5.04 -8.38 20.48
N THR A 308 -3.81 -8.58 19.97
CA THR A 308 -3.01 -7.48 19.40
C THR A 308 -3.71 -6.80 18.23
N LEU A 309 -4.29 -7.57 17.29
CA LEU A 309 -5.09 -7.03 16.20
C LEU A 309 -6.34 -6.29 16.70
N GLY A 310 -7.01 -6.80 17.74
CA GLY A 310 -8.13 -6.13 18.39
C GLY A 310 -7.75 -4.75 18.92
N VAL A 311 -6.61 -4.66 19.64
CA VAL A 311 -6.09 -3.36 20.13
C VAL A 311 -5.79 -2.41 18.97
N ILE A 312 -5.14 -2.89 17.91
CA ILE A 312 -4.82 -2.07 16.74
C ILE A 312 -6.10 -1.57 16.05
N ILE A 313 -7.12 -2.42 15.90
CA ILE A 313 -8.41 -2.04 15.30
C ILE A 313 -9.12 -0.97 16.16
N CYS A 314 -9.09 -1.10 17.48
CA CYS A 314 -9.64 -0.07 18.38
C CYS A 314 -8.94 1.28 18.20
N ILE A 315 -7.61 1.29 18.04
CA ILE A 315 -6.86 2.51 17.78
C ILE A 315 -7.25 3.09 16.40
N TRP A 316 -7.43 2.26 15.36
CA TRP A 316 -7.91 2.70 14.05
C TRP A 316 -9.29 3.37 14.10
N ILE A 317 -10.21 2.86 14.92
CA ILE A 317 -11.51 3.51 15.16
C ILE A 317 -11.30 4.89 15.76
N GLY A 318 -10.41 5.02 16.76
CA GLY A 318 -10.04 6.31 17.35
C GLY A 318 -9.44 7.28 16.33
N VAL A 319 -8.58 6.79 15.43
CA VAL A 319 -8.01 7.58 14.32
C VAL A 319 -9.11 8.14 13.42
N CYS A 320 -10.11 7.33 13.04
CA CYS A 320 -11.22 7.80 12.22
C CYS A 320 -12.03 8.92 12.91
N VAL A 321 -12.32 8.77 14.20
CA VAL A 321 -13.02 9.81 15.00
C VAL A 321 -12.20 11.09 15.07
N SER A 322 -10.89 10.98 15.34
CA SER A 322 -9.99 12.13 15.45
C SER A 322 -9.84 12.85 14.09
N ALA A 323 -9.66 12.10 13.00
CA ALA A 323 -9.58 12.69 11.67
C ALA A 323 -10.88 13.39 11.25
N PHE A 324 -12.04 12.84 11.63
CA PHE A 324 -13.33 13.51 11.44
C PHE A 324 -13.44 14.80 12.27
N ALA A 325 -12.98 14.80 13.51
CA ALA A 325 -12.97 16.01 14.35
C ALA A 325 -12.10 17.11 13.74
N VAL A 326 -10.90 16.77 13.26
CA VAL A 326 -9.99 17.70 12.59
C VAL A 326 -10.60 18.24 11.28
N SER A 327 -11.32 17.39 10.50
CA SER A 327 -11.99 17.87 9.29
C SER A 327 -13.11 18.89 9.60
N LYS A 328 -13.80 18.72 10.72
CA LYS A 328 -14.77 19.74 11.19
C LYS A 328 -14.11 21.06 11.59
N GLN A 329 -12.96 21.00 12.27
CA GLN A 329 -12.20 22.21 12.60
C GLN A 329 -11.69 22.91 11.33
N ALA A 330 -11.28 22.15 10.30
CA ALA A 330 -10.81 22.70 9.03
C ALA A 330 -11.88 23.53 8.29
N LYS A 331 -13.16 23.42 8.62
CA LYS A 331 -14.22 24.25 8.03
C LYS A 331 -14.02 25.75 8.29
N VAL A 332 -13.30 26.14 9.32
CA VAL A 332 -12.93 27.54 9.56
C VAL A 332 -12.08 28.13 8.43
N LEU A 333 -11.41 27.29 7.64
CA LEU A 333 -10.60 27.72 6.49
C LEU A 333 -11.44 27.97 5.23
N GLN A 334 -12.71 27.57 5.18
CA GLN A 334 -13.56 27.66 3.99
C GLN A 334 -13.70 29.08 3.40
N PRO A 335 -13.89 30.15 4.20
CA PRO A 335 -13.97 31.50 3.65
C PRO A 335 -12.68 31.92 2.90
N TYR A 336 -11.52 31.59 3.43
CA TYR A 336 -10.21 31.87 2.81
C TYR A 336 -10.02 31.06 1.52
N ILE A 337 -10.44 29.79 1.51
CA ILE A 337 -10.36 28.91 0.34
C ILE A 337 -11.26 29.46 -0.78
N GLN A 338 -12.48 29.89 -0.47
CA GLN A 338 -13.37 30.50 -1.45
C GLN A 338 -12.78 31.78 -2.03
N GLN A 339 -12.14 32.60 -1.21
CA GLN A 339 -11.45 33.81 -1.65
C GLN A 339 -10.25 33.51 -2.57
N ILE A 340 -9.42 32.53 -2.22
CA ILE A 340 -8.30 32.06 -3.07
C ILE A 340 -8.84 31.55 -4.41
N THR A 341 -9.87 30.69 -4.39
CA THR A 341 -10.47 30.15 -5.61
C THR A 341 -11.05 31.24 -6.51
N ALA A 342 -11.66 32.27 -5.93
CA ALA A 342 -12.18 33.40 -6.70
C ALA A 342 -11.04 34.20 -7.35
N LEU A 343 -9.94 34.45 -6.64
CA LEU A 343 -8.76 35.12 -7.16
C LEU A 343 -8.08 34.31 -8.28
N GLU A 344 -7.97 32.98 -8.13
CA GLU A 344 -7.40 32.11 -9.15
C GLU A 344 -8.27 32.07 -10.42
N LYS A 345 -9.58 32.08 -10.32
CA LYS A 345 -10.50 32.22 -11.48
C LYS A 345 -10.32 33.57 -12.17
N GLN A 346 -10.13 34.65 -11.44
CA GLN A 346 -9.85 35.98 -12.02
C GLN A 346 -8.52 35.97 -12.79
N LYS A 347 -7.50 35.26 -12.30
CA LYS A 347 -6.21 35.10 -12.95
C LYS A 347 -6.31 34.41 -14.31
N GLU A 348 -7.20 33.42 -14.44
CA GLU A 348 -7.45 32.74 -15.72
C GLU A 348 -8.13 33.66 -16.75
N ILE A 349 -9.03 34.54 -16.30
CA ILE A 349 -9.82 35.44 -17.17
C ILE A 349 -8.99 36.67 -17.60
N LEU A 350 -8.20 37.25 -16.72
CA LEU A 350 -7.59 38.58 -16.90
C LEU A 350 -6.16 38.57 -17.49
N GLY A 351 -5.52 37.42 -17.68
CA GLY A 351 -4.26 37.24 -18.45
C GLY A 351 -3.05 38.17 -18.13
N ALA A 352 -3.28 39.45 -17.87
CA ALA A 352 -2.26 40.49 -17.77
C ALA A 352 -1.85 40.87 -16.33
N SER A 353 -2.55 40.45 -15.29
CA SER A 353 -2.30 40.87 -13.90
C SER A 353 -1.90 39.71 -12.98
N LYS A 354 -1.19 38.72 -13.53
CA LYS A 354 -0.82 37.49 -12.80
C LYS A 354 -0.03 37.78 -11.50
N ASP A 355 0.86 38.74 -11.52
CA ASP A 355 1.72 39.05 -10.35
C ASP A 355 0.93 39.70 -9.20
N ILE A 356 -0.02 40.58 -9.53
CA ILE A 356 -0.87 41.23 -8.51
C ILE A 356 -1.79 40.18 -7.86
N ILE A 357 -2.38 39.30 -8.65
CA ILE A 357 -3.25 38.23 -8.12
C ILE A 357 -2.44 37.26 -7.28
N ASN A 358 -1.22 36.89 -7.68
CA ASN A 358 -0.34 36.06 -6.88
C ASN A 358 -0.03 36.69 -5.51
N ILE A 359 0.24 38.02 -5.45
CA ILE A 359 0.44 38.73 -4.19
C ILE A 359 -0.83 38.70 -3.33
N GLN A 360 -2.01 38.89 -3.92
CA GLN A 360 -3.29 38.80 -3.19
C GLN A 360 -3.57 37.39 -2.66
N VAL A 361 -3.30 36.34 -3.44
CA VAL A 361 -3.43 34.95 -3.01
C VAL A 361 -2.49 34.67 -1.85
N GLU A 362 -1.23 35.14 -1.92
CA GLU A 362 -0.27 34.93 -0.82
C GLU A 362 -0.67 35.70 0.44
N ALA A 363 -1.20 36.90 0.32
CA ALA A 363 -1.75 37.65 1.46
C ALA A 363 -2.91 36.91 2.15
N VAL A 364 -3.80 36.28 1.39
CA VAL A 364 -4.89 35.47 1.96
C VAL A 364 -4.32 34.20 2.62
N ARG A 365 -3.32 33.58 2.04
CA ARG A 365 -2.63 32.41 2.63
C ARG A 365 -1.95 32.77 3.95
N GLU A 366 -1.30 33.94 4.02
CA GLU A 366 -0.70 34.42 5.28
C GLU A 366 -1.75 34.63 6.40
N GLN A 367 -2.94 35.12 6.07
CA GLN A 367 -4.04 35.24 7.04
C GLN A 367 -4.60 33.86 7.45
N MET A 368 -4.55 32.87 6.57
CA MET A 368 -5.03 31.51 6.83
C MET A 368 -4.02 30.71 7.70
N ARG A 369 -2.70 30.94 7.57
CA ARG A 369 -1.63 30.20 8.26
C ARG A 369 -1.82 30.04 9.76
N PRO A 370 -2.13 31.08 10.56
CA PRO A 370 -2.33 30.93 12.00
C PRO A 370 -3.50 30.03 12.37
N LEU A 371 -4.55 29.97 11.54
CA LEU A 371 -5.70 29.08 11.72
C LEU A 371 -5.39 27.63 11.25
N GLN A 372 -4.56 27.51 10.24
CA GLN A 372 -4.17 26.20 9.68
C GLN A 372 -3.15 25.48 10.56
N LYS A 373 -2.25 26.19 11.24
CA LYS A 373 -1.17 25.62 12.04
C LYS A 373 -1.64 24.63 13.13
N PRO A 374 -2.66 24.90 13.96
CA PRO A 374 -3.18 23.93 14.93
C PRO A 374 -3.77 22.70 14.24
N ILE A 375 -4.50 22.86 13.13
CA ILE A 375 -5.08 21.77 12.34
C ILE A 375 -3.98 20.85 11.79
N SER A 376 -2.90 21.43 11.24
CA SER A 376 -1.74 20.69 10.76
C SER A 376 -1.06 19.91 11.88
N ASN A 377 -0.89 20.52 13.05
CA ASN A 377 -0.26 19.87 14.20
C ASN A 377 -1.08 18.69 14.72
N GLU A 378 -2.40 18.83 14.83
CA GLU A 378 -3.30 17.74 15.21
C GLU A 378 -3.24 16.62 14.18
N PHE A 379 -3.18 16.97 12.89
CA PHE A 379 -3.05 15.97 11.83
C PHE A 379 -1.71 15.23 11.88
N TYR A 380 -0.60 15.88 12.23
CA TYR A 380 0.69 15.20 12.43
C TYR A 380 0.65 14.21 13.59
N ILE A 381 -0.10 14.52 14.66
CA ILE A 381 -0.31 13.56 15.77
C ILE A 381 -1.09 12.35 15.25
N ILE A 382 -2.17 12.57 14.50
CA ILE A 382 -2.95 11.51 13.87
C ILE A 382 -2.07 10.68 12.93
N ALA A 383 -1.28 11.31 12.08
CA ALA A 383 -0.35 10.64 11.17
C ALA A 383 0.68 9.79 11.91
N THR A 384 1.16 10.25 13.06
CA THR A 384 2.06 9.49 13.94
C THR A 384 1.37 8.22 14.45
N ILE A 385 0.12 8.33 14.93
CA ILE A 385 -0.66 7.17 15.38
C ILE A 385 -0.95 6.23 14.21
N VAL A 386 -1.33 6.76 13.05
CA VAL A 386 -1.53 5.98 11.82
C VAL A 386 -0.27 5.20 11.46
N GLY A 387 0.91 5.85 11.46
CA GLY A 387 2.17 5.16 11.21
C GLY A 387 2.38 3.99 12.17
N LEU A 388 2.19 4.23 13.47
CA LEU A 388 2.36 3.20 14.49
C LEU A 388 1.47 1.98 14.25
N VAL A 389 0.16 2.20 14.05
CA VAL A 389 -0.80 1.10 13.87
C VAL A 389 -0.69 0.47 12.47
N MET A 390 -0.26 1.20 11.45
CA MET A 390 -0.05 0.69 10.09
C MET A 390 1.05 -0.38 10.04
N GLY A 391 2.22 -0.10 10.63
CA GLY A 391 3.30 -1.09 10.73
C GLY A 391 2.87 -2.33 11.50
N GLY A 392 2.11 -2.14 12.58
CA GLY A 392 1.56 -3.23 13.40
C GLY A 392 0.55 -4.08 12.65
N ILE A 393 -0.49 -3.47 12.08
CA ILE A 393 -1.58 -4.22 11.46
C ILE A 393 -1.11 -5.04 10.26
N GLN A 394 -0.23 -4.49 9.42
CA GLN A 394 0.31 -5.19 8.27
C GLN A 394 1.16 -6.40 8.69
N SER A 395 2.09 -6.21 9.63
CA SER A 395 2.99 -7.27 10.08
C SER A 395 2.26 -8.39 10.83
N ILE A 396 1.32 -8.03 11.73
CA ILE A 396 0.58 -9.01 12.52
C ILE A 396 -0.51 -9.72 11.71
N SER A 397 -1.18 -9.03 10.76
CA SER A 397 -2.14 -9.70 9.86
C SER A 397 -1.49 -10.78 9.02
N ARG A 398 -0.32 -10.48 8.42
CA ARG A 398 0.45 -11.45 7.62
C ARG A 398 0.88 -12.64 8.48
N SER A 399 1.44 -12.43 9.65
CA SER A 399 1.87 -13.52 10.54
C SER A 399 0.70 -14.30 11.13
N THR A 400 -0.41 -13.65 11.47
CA THR A 400 -1.62 -14.31 11.96
C THR A 400 -2.19 -15.25 10.91
N TYR A 401 -2.31 -14.77 9.67
CA TYR A 401 -2.76 -15.62 8.57
C TYR A 401 -1.84 -16.82 8.37
N SER A 402 -0.53 -16.60 8.37
CA SER A 402 0.49 -17.64 8.25
C SER A 402 0.35 -18.72 9.33
N LYS A 403 0.13 -18.32 10.59
CA LYS A 403 -0.04 -19.24 11.73
C LYS A 403 -1.35 -20.02 11.69
N LEU A 404 -2.37 -19.48 11.02
CA LEU A 404 -3.69 -20.14 10.90
C LEU A 404 -3.78 -21.05 9.67
N LEU A 405 -2.73 -21.16 8.85
CA LEU A 405 -2.70 -22.08 7.74
C LEU A 405 -2.64 -23.53 8.23
N PRO A 406 -3.31 -24.47 7.54
CA PRO A 406 -3.09 -25.87 7.78
C PRO A 406 -1.64 -26.28 7.43
N PRO A 407 -1.12 -27.36 7.98
CA PRO A 407 0.13 -27.94 7.52
C PRO A 407 0.01 -28.31 6.03
N THR A 408 0.67 -27.56 5.15
CA THR A 408 0.53 -27.72 3.70
C THR A 408 1.78 -27.26 2.97
N ASN A 409 2.03 -27.80 1.79
CA ASN A 409 3.01 -27.31 0.83
C ASN A 409 2.40 -26.28 -0.15
N ASP A 410 1.08 -26.10 -0.13
CA ASP A 410 0.33 -25.22 -1.05
C ASP A 410 0.24 -23.79 -0.51
N THR A 411 1.33 -23.31 0.11
CA THR A 411 1.38 -22.02 0.83
C THR A 411 1.09 -20.84 -0.08
N ALA A 412 1.56 -20.84 -1.35
CA ALA A 412 1.30 -19.76 -2.28
C ALA A 412 -0.20 -19.69 -2.67
N SER A 413 -0.84 -20.85 -2.86
CA SER A 413 -2.28 -20.91 -3.14
C SER A 413 -3.10 -20.35 -1.98
N PHE A 414 -2.74 -20.65 -0.74
CA PHE A 414 -3.40 -20.04 0.42
C PHE A 414 -3.17 -18.52 0.50
N PHE A 415 -1.94 -18.04 0.31
CA PHE A 415 -1.64 -16.62 0.33
C PHE A 415 -2.28 -15.85 -0.84
N SER A 416 -2.59 -16.50 -1.96
CA SER A 416 -3.35 -15.87 -3.02
C SER A 416 -4.77 -15.48 -2.59
N PHE A 417 -5.44 -16.26 -1.75
CA PHE A 417 -6.75 -15.89 -1.18
C PHE A 417 -6.64 -14.69 -0.22
N TYR A 418 -5.56 -14.61 0.56
CA TYR A 418 -5.25 -13.44 1.39
C TYR A 418 -5.08 -12.18 0.51
N ASP A 419 -4.34 -12.31 -0.59
CA ASP A 419 -4.13 -11.21 -1.53
C ASP A 419 -5.43 -10.81 -2.26
N VAL A 420 -6.25 -11.77 -2.66
CA VAL A 420 -7.58 -11.49 -3.24
C VAL A 420 -8.45 -10.69 -2.26
N CYS A 421 -8.47 -11.06 -0.98
CA CYS A 421 -9.18 -10.31 0.04
C CYS A 421 -8.62 -8.88 0.19
N ASP A 422 -7.30 -8.73 0.13
CA ASP A 422 -6.62 -7.43 0.17
C ASP A 422 -7.04 -6.55 -1.03
N LYS A 423 -6.93 -7.05 -2.24
CA LYS A 423 -7.19 -6.27 -3.47
C LYS A 423 -8.67 -5.92 -3.64
N ILE A 424 -9.56 -6.88 -3.47
CA ILE A 424 -11.00 -6.63 -3.55
C ILE A 424 -11.44 -5.71 -2.42
N GLY A 425 -10.93 -5.92 -1.21
CA GLY A 425 -11.18 -5.04 -0.07
C GLY A 425 -10.74 -3.59 -0.35
N THR A 426 -9.55 -3.41 -0.92
CA THR A 426 -9.05 -2.08 -1.30
C THR A 426 -9.99 -1.39 -2.29
N VAL A 427 -10.42 -2.09 -3.35
CA VAL A 427 -11.33 -1.52 -4.36
C VAL A 427 -12.66 -1.12 -3.73
N ILE A 428 -13.28 -1.99 -2.93
CA ILE A 428 -14.56 -1.69 -2.28
C ILE A 428 -14.40 -0.55 -1.27
N GLY A 429 -13.34 -0.54 -0.47
CA GLY A 429 -13.09 0.49 0.52
C GLY A 429 -12.91 1.87 -0.11
N THR A 430 -12.09 1.98 -1.17
CA THR A 430 -11.86 3.26 -1.86
C THR A 430 -13.10 3.75 -2.61
N LEU A 431 -13.86 2.85 -3.25
CA LEU A 431 -15.14 3.20 -3.87
C LEU A 431 -16.17 3.68 -2.83
N SER A 432 -16.27 3.00 -1.69
CA SER A 432 -17.17 3.41 -0.60
C SER A 432 -16.80 4.78 -0.04
N PHE A 433 -15.49 5.05 0.12
CA PHE A 433 -15.01 6.36 0.56
C PHE A 433 -15.40 7.47 -0.44
N GLY A 434 -15.16 7.26 -1.73
CA GLY A 434 -15.52 8.21 -2.78
C GLY A 434 -17.03 8.46 -2.82
N TYR A 435 -17.84 7.42 -2.76
CA TYR A 435 -19.30 7.51 -2.73
C TYR A 435 -19.81 8.35 -1.55
N VAL A 436 -19.29 8.08 -0.34
CA VAL A 436 -19.69 8.86 0.84
C VAL A 436 -19.23 10.31 0.74
N ALA A 437 -18.03 10.56 0.18
CA ALA A 437 -17.54 11.93 -0.01
C ALA A 437 -18.44 12.73 -0.95
N GLU A 438 -18.91 12.12 -2.04
CA GLU A 438 -19.74 12.76 -3.05
C GLU A 438 -21.17 13.03 -2.56
N PHE A 439 -21.80 12.02 -1.94
CA PHE A 439 -23.24 12.07 -1.64
C PHE A 439 -23.59 12.46 -0.19
N TYR A 440 -22.64 12.36 0.74
CA TYR A 440 -22.90 12.57 2.18
C TYR A 440 -22.08 13.69 2.83
N GLY A 441 -21.54 14.62 2.02
CA GLY A 441 -21.01 15.88 2.54
C GLY A 441 -19.53 15.89 2.90
N GLY A 442 -18.68 15.38 2.01
CA GLY A 442 -17.23 15.59 2.03
C GLY A 442 -16.44 14.44 2.65
N MET A 443 -15.13 14.55 2.54
CA MET A 443 -14.20 13.47 2.93
C MET A 443 -14.16 13.19 4.43
N GLY A 444 -14.48 14.20 5.27
CA GLY A 444 -14.60 14.00 6.71
C GLY A 444 -15.62 12.92 7.07
N ASN A 445 -16.81 12.95 6.43
CA ASN A 445 -17.84 11.93 6.61
C ASN A 445 -17.40 10.55 6.06
N SER A 446 -16.63 10.55 4.97
CA SER A 446 -16.06 9.30 4.43
C SER A 446 -15.10 8.63 5.41
N VAL A 447 -14.23 9.41 6.06
CA VAL A 447 -13.31 8.87 7.08
C VAL A 447 -14.09 8.29 8.25
N LEU A 448 -15.16 8.96 8.70
CA LEU A 448 -16.03 8.43 9.75
C LEU A 448 -16.72 7.13 9.31
N ALA A 449 -17.17 7.04 8.05
CA ALA A 449 -17.80 5.84 7.51
C ALA A 449 -16.85 4.62 7.48
N LEU A 450 -15.54 4.84 7.37
CA LEU A 450 -14.56 3.73 7.47
C LEU A 450 -14.60 2.99 8.81
N MET A 451 -15.10 3.63 9.88
CA MET A 451 -15.30 2.96 11.18
C MET A 451 -16.18 1.70 11.05
N VAL A 452 -17.15 1.70 10.13
CA VAL A 452 -18.03 0.54 9.91
C VAL A 452 -17.20 -0.69 9.51
N PHE A 453 -16.19 -0.51 8.67
CA PHE A 453 -15.31 -1.61 8.26
C PHE A 453 -14.43 -2.09 9.41
N PHE A 454 -13.89 -1.18 10.23
CA PHE A 454 -13.10 -1.54 11.40
C PHE A 454 -13.96 -2.23 12.47
N ILE A 455 -15.17 -1.75 12.73
CA ILE A 455 -16.11 -2.35 13.70
C ILE A 455 -16.51 -3.76 13.21
N ALA A 456 -16.92 -3.90 11.95
CA ALA A 456 -17.29 -5.20 11.37
C ALA A 456 -16.11 -6.19 11.43
N GLY A 457 -14.91 -5.75 11.02
CA GLY A 457 -13.69 -6.55 11.11
C GLY A 457 -13.35 -6.94 12.54
N GLY A 458 -13.46 -6.00 13.50
CA GLY A 458 -13.22 -6.24 14.92
C GLY A 458 -14.21 -7.24 15.54
N ILE A 459 -15.51 -7.10 15.24
CA ILE A 459 -16.53 -8.06 15.69
C ILE A 459 -16.24 -9.45 15.14
N LEU A 460 -15.93 -9.57 13.85
CA LEU A 460 -15.59 -10.84 13.23
C LEU A 460 -14.31 -11.45 13.81
N LEU A 461 -13.36 -10.62 14.25
CA LEU A 461 -12.12 -11.07 14.88
C LEU A 461 -12.37 -11.80 16.20
N LEU A 462 -13.40 -11.42 16.96
CA LEU A 462 -13.76 -12.07 18.23
C LEU A 462 -14.15 -13.55 18.04
N PHE A 463 -14.62 -13.92 16.86
CA PHE A 463 -14.96 -15.32 16.54
C PHE A 463 -13.77 -16.15 16.05
N VAL A 464 -12.59 -15.56 15.93
CA VAL A 464 -11.35 -16.24 15.55
C VAL A 464 -10.71 -16.84 16.80
N LYS A 465 -10.71 -18.16 16.92
CA LYS A 465 -9.98 -18.81 18.01
C LYS A 465 -8.49 -18.78 17.71
N PRO A 466 -7.64 -18.32 18.65
CA PRO A 466 -6.19 -18.40 18.47
C PRO A 466 -5.78 -19.86 18.28
N PRO A 467 -4.72 -20.14 17.51
CA PRO A 467 -4.17 -21.49 17.41
C PRO A 467 -3.85 -21.95 18.84
N LYS A 468 -4.26 -23.19 19.16
CA LYS A 468 -3.91 -23.80 20.46
C LYS A 468 -2.39 -23.90 20.50
N LYS A 469 -1.74 -23.25 21.47
CA LYS A 469 -0.34 -23.56 21.79
C LYS A 469 -0.30 -25.05 22.13
N ILE A 470 0.28 -25.85 21.24
CA ILE A 470 0.62 -27.23 21.57
C ILE A 470 1.69 -27.09 22.66
N ALA A 471 1.31 -27.36 23.91
CA ALA A 471 2.28 -27.53 24.97
C ALA A 471 3.18 -28.69 24.53
N LEU A 472 4.42 -28.38 24.19
CA LEU A 472 5.45 -29.38 24.02
C LEU A 472 5.63 -29.99 25.40
N ALA A 473 5.11 -31.23 25.55
CA ALA A 473 5.37 -32.08 26.72
C ALA A 473 6.81 -32.55 26.69
#